data_1074960b7ef0c15e54048a26e1404f2d
#
_entry.id   1074960b7ef0c15e54048a26e1404f2d
#
_cell.length_a   1.000
_cell.length_b   1.000
_cell.length_c   1.000
_cell.angle_alpha   90.00
_cell.angle_beta   90.00
_cell.angle_gamma   90.00
#
_symmetry.space_group_name_H-M   'P 1'
#
loop_
_entity.id
_entity.type
_entity.pdbx_description
1 polymer ?
#
loop_
_entity_poly.entity_id
_entity_poly.type
_entity_poly.pdbx_seq_one_letter_code
_entity_poly.pdbx_strand_id
1 'polypeptide(L)'
;MSKIILHIDLNQFFVRCEEIKNPSLIGKPVAVGGEGRRGIVSTCSYKAREYGIHSGMPTFQAKMLCKDLIILPGDYEYYELMSKEFISYIKKYTYHIEQASIDECYCDFTDVFAKFKYKTHIQVLKELQEGLYNKTQLNCSIGVGPTKFLAKMGSDYKKPKGITIIRKRDVQAMLFPLKVGDFYGIGKKTAPKLEAIGIKTIGDLYNAVKNNDDRVEEFFGKFKQNIINDLEGNSNDEIKDSYDPAKSIGMTRTLDYDTNDKSYIKSFYLKLVKRVIESFLKEDMLCKTIQVTYKDASCESGFKTNTVSKSFKEYTNSKELIFREAEKLLDTSYKGQIIRLIGFTVKNLVPKHDVKVQMTFDNYERHESENKTMLLINKLNRDANKNIFMRLSDLKDSKK
;
A
#
# COMPACT_ATOMS: atom_id res chain seq x y z
N MET A 1 20.20 -13.02 22.96
CA MET A 1 19.43 -13.97 22.13
C MET A 1 19.30 -13.38 20.73
N SER A 2 19.37 -14.18 19.67
CA SER A 2 19.08 -13.69 18.32
C SER A 2 17.60 -13.35 18.22
N LYS A 3 17.25 -12.22 17.56
CA LYS A 3 15.85 -11.84 17.28
C LYS A 3 15.13 -12.95 16.53
N ILE A 4 13.85 -13.13 16.80
CA ILE A 4 12.96 -14.06 16.09
C ILE A 4 11.81 -13.24 15.54
N ILE A 5 11.89 -12.92 14.25
CA ILE A 5 10.90 -12.13 13.54
C ILE A 5 10.00 -13.08 12.76
N LEU A 6 8.71 -12.91 12.89
CA LEU A 6 7.70 -13.55 12.04
C LEU A 6 7.23 -12.57 10.97
N HIS A 7 7.02 -13.10 9.77
CA HIS A 7 6.19 -12.48 8.75
C HIS A 7 4.97 -13.35 8.53
N ILE A 8 3.78 -12.78 8.69
CA ILE A 8 2.49 -13.45 8.54
C ILE A 8 1.76 -12.81 7.36
N ASP A 9 1.38 -13.63 6.38
CA ASP A 9 0.81 -13.20 5.10
C ASP A 9 -0.49 -13.98 4.86
N LEU A 10 -1.62 -13.27 4.73
CA LEU A 10 -2.92 -13.86 4.51
C LEU A 10 -3.03 -14.38 3.07
N ASN A 11 -3.39 -15.64 2.92
CA ASN A 11 -3.44 -16.30 1.62
C ASN A 11 -4.65 -15.86 0.80
N GLN A 12 -4.42 -15.36 -0.44
CA GLN A 12 -5.45 -14.85 -1.36
C GLN A 12 -6.50 -13.95 -0.67
N PHE A 13 -6.06 -13.02 0.17
CA PHE A 13 -6.86 -12.33 1.19
C PHE A 13 -8.22 -11.85 0.69
N PHE A 14 -8.29 -11.00 -0.35
CA PHE A 14 -9.56 -10.47 -0.84
C PHE A 14 -10.47 -11.58 -1.36
N VAL A 15 -9.92 -12.56 -2.09
CA VAL A 15 -10.71 -13.71 -2.54
C VAL A 15 -11.23 -14.51 -1.34
N ARG A 16 -10.39 -14.71 -0.31
CA ARG A 16 -10.82 -15.43 0.89
C ARG A 16 -11.93 -14.70 1.63
N CYS A 17 -11.88 -13.38 1.69
CA CYS A 17 -12.97 -12.56 2.22
C CYS A 17 -14.29 -12.77 1.43
N GLU A 18 -14.22 -12.82 0.10
CA GLU A 18 -15.41 -13.11 -0.72
C GLU A 18 -15.91 -14.57 -0.56
N GLU A 19 -14.99 -15.54 -0.41
CA GLU A 19 -15.35 -16.94 -0.11
C GLU A 19 -16.05 -17.10 1.26
N ILE A 20 -15.69 -16.28 2.27
CA ILE A 20 -16.35 -16.24 3.58
C ILE A 20 -17.79 -15.73 3.43
N LYS A 21 -17.99 -14.67 2.63
CA LYS A 21 -19.33 -14.13 2.34
C LYS A 21 -20.18 -15.09 1.49
N ASN A 22 -19.52 -15.77 0.56
CA ASN A 22 -20.18 -16.70 -0.37
C ASN A 22 -19.37 -17.99 -0.53
N PRO A 23 -19.65 -19.03 0.29
CA PRO A 23 -18.93 -20.31 0.24
C PRO A 23 -18.99 -21.05 -1.10
N SER A 24 -19.94 -20.72 -1.98
CA SER A 24 -20.03 -21.32 -3.31
C SER A 24 -18.86 -20.97 -4.23
N LEU A 25 -18.02 -19.99 -3.87
CA LEU A 25 -16.83 -19.57 -4.59
C LEU A 25 -15.62 -20.46 -4.30
N ILE A 26 -15.64 -21.22 -3.21
CA ILE A 26 -14.52 -22.07 -2.78
C ILE A 26 -14.19 -23.09 -3.88
N GLY A 27 -12.91 -23.17 -4.24
CA GLY A 27 -12.41 -24.08 -5.28
C GLY A 27 -12.64 -23.63 -6.71
N LYS A 28 -13.27 -22.49 -6.94
CA LYS A 28 -13.48 -21.92 -8.28
C LYS A 28 -12.37 -20.95 -8.67
N PRO A 29 -12.14 -20.71 -9.97
CA PRO A 29 -11.29 -19.63 -10.43
C PRO A 29 -11.99 -18.28 -10.19
N VAL A 30 -11.53 -17.53 -9.18
CA VAL A 30 -12.10 -16.23 -8.77
C VAL A 30 -11.02 -15.17 -8.84
N ALA A 31 -11.37 -13.99 -9.29
CA ALA A 31 -10.54 -12.78 -9.22
C ALA A 31 -11.35 -11.64 -8.61
N VAL A 32 -10.73 -10.87 -7.74
CA VAL A 32 -11.25 -9.58 -7.28
C VAL A 32 -10.60 -8.50 -8.11
N GLY A 33 -11.39 -7.62 -8.72
CA GLY A 33 -10.87 -6.56 -9.56
C GLY A 33 -11.94 -5.73 -10.24
N GLY A 34 -11.48 -4.77 -11.05
CA GLY A 34 -12.39 -3.94 -11.83
C GLY A 34 -13.01 -4.71 -12.98
N GLU A 35 -14.31 -4.54 -13.17
CA GLU A 35 -15.00 -4.97 -14.37
C GLU A 35 -14.79 -3.97 -15.50
N GLY A 36 -14.93 -4.45 -16.75
CA GLY A 36 -14.84 -3.61 -17.94
C GLY A 36 -13.46 -3.61 -18.61
N ARG A 37 -13.38 -2.82 -19.72
CA ARG A 37 -12.25 -2.83 -20.66
C ARG A 37 -10.89 -2.46 -20.03
N ARG A 38 -10.90 -1.68 -18.94
CA ARG A 38 -9.70 -1.19 -18.24
C ARG A 38 -9.56 -1.78 -16.84
N GLY A 39 -10.36 -2.79 -16.52
CA GLY A 39 -10.29 -3.51 -15.26
C GLY A 39 -8.96 -4.22 -15.08
N ILE A 40 -8.48 -4.25 -13.83
CA ILE A 40 -7.24 -4.92 -13.43
C ILE A 40 -7.58 -5.88 -12.30
N VAL A 41 -6.98 -7.06 -12.32
CA VAL A 41 -7.03 -8.04 -11.23
C VAL A 41 -6.26 -7.49 -10.03
N SER A 42 -6.93 -7.22 -8.93
CA SER A 42 -6.30 -6.85 -7.65
C SER A 42 -5.66 -8.07 -6.99
N THR A 43 -6.43 -9.17 -6.90
CA THR A 43 -5.93 -10.48 -6.46
C THR A 43 -6.77 -11.59 -7.08
N CYS A 44 -6.28 -12.84 -7.01
CA CYS A 44 -6.99 -13.99 -7.55
C CYS A 44 -6.80 -15.24 -6.70
N SER A 45 -7.75 -16.19 -6.80
CA SER A 45 -7.67 -17.49 -6.13
C SER A 45 -6.48 -18.31 -6.61
N TYR A 46 -6.01 -19.24 -5.77
CA TYR A 46 -4.98 -20.19 -6.21
C TYR A 46 -5.45 -20.99 -7.43
N LYS A 47 -6.76 -21.31 -7.51
CA LYS A 47 -7.32 -21.95 -8.69
C LYS A 47 -7.20 -21.12 -9.95
N ALA A 48 -7.39 -19.79 -9.88
CA ALA A 48 -7.17 -18.90 -11.00
C ALA A 48 -5.67 -18.78 -11.37
N ARG A 49 -4.77 -18.86 -10.38
CA ARG A 49 -3.30 -18.83 -10.63
C ARG A 49 -2.81 -20.03 -11.44
N GLU A 50 -3.47 -21.20 -11.33
CA GLU A 50 -3.16 -22.38 -12.16
C GLU A 50 -3.32 -22.09 -13.68
N TYR A 51 -4.18 -21.14 -14.05
CA TYR A 51 -4.33 -20.66 -15.43
C TYR A 51 -3.36 -19.53 -15.81
N GLY A 52 -2.39 -19.19 -14.94
CA GLY A 52 -1.45 -18.10 -15.14
C GLY A 52 -2.00 -16.71 -14.80
N ILE A 53 -3.18 -16.62 -14.18
CA ILE A 53 -3.78 -15.34 -13.77
C ILE A 53 -3.06 -14.84 -12.52
N HIS A 54 -2.76 -13.54 -12.48
CA HIS A 54 -2.04 -12.92 -11.37
C HIS A 54 -2.48 -11.47 -11.14
N SER A 55 -2.16 -10.93 -9.97
CA SER A 55 -2.38 -9.51 -9.62
C SER A 55 -1.70 -8.59 -10.62
N GLY A 56 -2.38 -7.50 -10.99
CA GLY A 56 -1.92 -6.55 -12.01
C GLY A 56 -2.24 -6.94 -13.45
N MET A 57 -2.77 -8.16 -13.71
CA MET A 57 -3.21 -8.56 -15.04
C MET A 57 -4.49 -7.83 -15.44
N PRO A 58 -4.63 -7.34 -16.70
CA PRO A 58 -5.90 -6.84 -17.21
C PRO A 58 -6.99 -7.91 -17.14
N THR A 59 -8.19 -7.55 -16.67
CA THR A 59 -9.28 -8.51 -16.47
C THR A 59 -9.73 -9.19 -17.76
N PHE A 60 -9.65 -8.48 -18.90
CA PHE A 60 -9.94 -9.09 -20.19
C PHE A 60 -8.95 -10.21 -20.56
N GLN A 61 -7.64 -10.03 -20.26
CA GLN A 61 -6.64 -11.08 -20.49
C GLN A 61 -6.87 -12.27 -19.54
N ALA A 62 -7.20 -12.00 -18.28
CA ALA A 62 -7.54 -13.05 -17.33
C ALA A 62 -8.74 -13.89 -17.80
N LYS A 63 -9.77 -13.25 -18.37
CA LYS A 63 -10.92 -13.95 -18.98
C LYS A 63 -10.54 -14.76 -20.22
N MET A 64 -9.56 -14.32 -21.00
CA MET A 64 -9.06 -15.13 -22.15
C MET A 64 -8.35 -16.40 -21.68
N LEU A 65 -7.61 -16.34 -20.56
CA LEU A 65 -6.92 -17.50 -19.97
C LEU A 65 -7.89 -18.49 -19.31
N CYS A 66 -8.97 -18.00 -18.72
CA CYS A 66 -9.98 -18.82 -18.04
C CYS A 66 -11.37 -18.26 -18.31
N LYS A 67 -12.13 -18.94 -19.19
CA LYS A 67 -13.50 -18.53 -19.57
C LYS A 67 -14.46 -18.54 -18.36
N ASP A 68 -14.27 -19.49 -17.45
CA ASP A 68 -15.09 -19.67 -16.25
C ASP A 68 -14.65 -18.77 -15.08
N LEU A 69 -13.69 -17.87 -15.30
CA LEU A 69 -13.22 -16.95 -14.27
C LEU A 69 -14.37 -16.08 -13.76
N ILE A 70 -14.61 -16.13 -12.45
CA ILE A 70 -15.56 -15.25 -11.77
C ILE A 70 -14.81 -13.98 -11.37
N ILE A 71 -15.25 -12.82 -11.87
CA ILE A 71 -14.70 -11.53 -11.46
C ILE A 71 -15.67 -10.85 -10.52
N LEU A 72 -15.18 -10.41 -9.37
CA LEU A 72 -15.96 -9.74 -8.34
C LEU A 72 -15.42 -8.34 -8.10
N PRO A 73 -16.28 -7.33 -7.89
CA PRO A 73 -15.84 -6.03 -7.39
C PRO A 73 -15.28 -6.18 -5.98
N GLY A 74 -14.32 -5.32 -5.63
CA GLY A 74 -13.72 -5.35 -4.28
C GLY A 74 -14.62 -4.66 -3.24
N ASP A 75 -14.83 -5.34 -2.12
CA ASP A 75 -15.50 -4.81 -0.92
C ASP A 75 -14.42 -4.38 0.10
N TYR A 76 -13.81 -3.22 -0.14
CA TYR A 76 -12.68 -2.75 0.64
C TYR A 76 -13.03 -2.44 2.10
N GLU A 77 -14.26 -2.05 2.40
CA GLU A 77 -14.72 -1.82 3.78
C GLU A 77 -14.72 -3.12 4.58
N TYR A 78 -15.21 -4.20 3.97
CA TYR A 78 -15.16 -5.53 4.57
C TYR A 78 -13.72 -6.04 4.70
N TYR A 79 -12.86 -5.80 3.71
CA TYR A 79 -11.45 -6.20 3.79
C TYR A 79 -10.70 -5.48 4.91
N GLU A 80 -10.95 -4.19 5.11
CA GLU A 80 -10.39 -3.43 6.23
C GLU A 80 -10.87 -3.98 7.59
N LEU A 81 -12.14 -4.37 7.69
CA LEU A 81 -12.67 -5.00 8.90
C LEU A 81 -11.92 -6.32 9.19
N MET A 82 -11.81 -7.20 8.19
CA MET A 82 -11.14 -8.49 8.33
C MET A 82 -9.64 -8.34 8.64
N SER A 83 -8.98 -7.33 8.08
CA SER A 83 -7.60 -6.97 8.42
C SER A 83 -7.46 -6.54 9.89
N LYS A 84 -8.38 -5.74 10.40
CA LYS A 84 -8.41 -5.36 11.83
C LYS A 84 -8.59 -6.57 12.75
N GLU A 85 -9.46 -7.51 12.37
CA GLU A 85 -9.63 -8.78 13.11
C GLU A 85 -8.36 -9.62 13.10
N PHE A 86 -7.66 -9.70 11.95
CA PHE A 86 -6.36 -10.34 11.84
C PHE A 86 -5.34 -9.74 12.81
N ILE A 87 -5.11 -8.44 12.74
CA ILE A 87 -4.15 -7.76 13.62
C ILE A 87 -4.56 -7.87 15.11
N SER A 88 -5.85 -7.76 15.40
CA SER A 88 -6.38 -7.95 16.76
C SER A 88 -6.12 -9.36 17.30
N TYR A 89 -6.16 -10.38 16.42
CA TYR A 89 -5.83 -11.74 16.81
C TYR A 89 -4.32 -11.88 17.13
N ILE A 90 -3.44 -11.32 16.30
CA ILE A 90 -1.99 -11.37 16.53
C ILE A 90 -1.57 -10.64 17.81
N LYS A 91 -2.26 -9.54 18.16
CA LYS A 91 -2.04 -8.79 19.41
C LYS A 91 -2.21 -9.64 20.69
N LYS A 92 -2.84 -10.80 20.63
CA LYS A 92 -2.92 -11.73 21.77
C LYS A 92 -1.57 -12.38 22.09
N TYR A 93 -0.64 -12.41 21.16
CA TYR A 93 0.69 -13.01 21.31
C TYR A 93 1.75 -11.96 21.61
N THR A 94 1.75 -10.86 20.85
CA THR A 94 2.71 -9.75 20.99
C THR A 94 2.08 -8.42 20.61
N TYR A 95 2.58 -7.33 21.21
CA TYR A 95 2.22 -5.97 20.81
C TYR A 95 3.24 -5.37 19.82
N HIS A 96 4.43 -5.97 19.70
CA HIS A 96 5.44 -5.55 18.74
C HIS A 96 5.07 -6.05 17.34
N ILE A 97 4.20 -5.29 16.67
CA ILE A 97 3.63 -5.61 15.36
C ILE A 97 3.82 -4.42 14.43
N GLU A 98 4.42 -4.68 13.29
CA GLU A 98 4.47 -3.76 12.15
C GLU A 98 3.56 -4.29 11.05
N GLN A 99 2.45 -3.62 10.82
CA GLN A 99 1.55 -3.97 9.73
C GLN A 99 2.12 -3.46 8.41
N ALA A 100 2.63 -4.34 7.55
CA ALA A 100 3.27 -3.98 6.29
C ALA A 100 2.25 -3.64 5.19
N SER A 101 1.09 -4.31 5.22
CA SER A 101 -0.03 -4.06 4.30
C SER A 101 -1.36 -4.43 4.97
N ILE A 102 -2.45 -4.41 4.21
CA ILE A 102 -3.78 -4.84 4.70
C ILE A 102 -3.83 -6.33 5.05
N ASP A 103 -2.93 -7.15 4.47
CA ASP A 103 -2.90 -8.61 4.58
C ASP A 103 -1.57 -9.17 5.11
N GLU A 104 -0.61 -8.31 5.46
CA GLU A 104 0.71 -8.72 5.92
C GLU A 104 1.15 -7.97 7.18
N CYS A 105 1.80 -8.68 8.10
CA CYS A 105 2.47 -8.05 9.23
C CYS A 105 3.78 -8.74 9.59
N TYR A 106 4.70 -7.96 10.15
CA TYR A 106 5.87 -8.43 10.88
C TYR A 106 5.61 -8.39 12.37
N CYS A 107 6.13 -9.38 13.10
CA CYS A 107 5.98 -9.47 14.56
C CYS A 107 7.29 -9.88 15.20
N ASP A 108 7.64 -9.28 16.33
CA ASP A 108 8.71 -9.79 17.19
C ASP A 108 8.17 -10.87 18.12
N PHE A 109 8.70 -12.08 17.98
CA PHE A 109 8.34 -13.26 18.76
C PHE A 109 9.49 -13.74 19.65
N THR A 110 10.55 -12.97 19.80
CA THR A 110 11.72 -13.33 20.59
C THR A 110 11.35 -13.77 22.00
N ASP A 111 10.54 -12.96 22.70
CA ASP A 111 10.10 -13.26 24.07
C ASP A 111 8.83 -14.13 24.12
N VAL A 112 8.09 -14.22 23.02
CA VAL A 112 6.85 -15.02 22.97
C VAL A 112 7.15 -16.49 23.13
N PHE A 113 8.12 -17.03 22.39
CA PHE A 113 8.46 -18.43 22.47
C PHE A 113 8.98 -18.86 23.86
N ALA A 114 9.58 -17.95 24.62
CA ALA A 114 10.01 -18.21 25.99
C ALA A 114 8.83 -18.53 26.93
N LYS A 115 7.62 -18.03 26.62
CA LYS A 115 6.40 -18.28 27.41
C LYS A 115 5.85 -19.70 27.17
N PHE A 116 6.21 -20.33 26.06
CA PHE A 116 5.72 -21.68 25.63
C PHE A 116 6.78 -22.76 25.87
N LYS A 117 7.36 -22.82 27.06
CA LYS A 117 8.51 -23.66 27.42
C LYS A 117 8.38 -25.16 27.05
N TYR A 118 7.14 -25.67 26.96
CA TYR A 118 6.87 -27.09 26.69
C TYR A 118 6.47 -27.36 25.24
N LYS A 119 6.53 -26.35 24.34
CA LYS A 119 6.17 -26.49 22.93
C LYS A 119 7.34 -26.14 22.03
N THR A 120 7.45 -26.84 20.92
CA THR A 120 8.38 -26.42 19.86
C THR A 120 7.84 -25.17 19.15
N HIS A 121 8.75 -24.37 18.55
CA HIS A 121 8.32 -23.19 17.77
C HIS A 121 7.28 -23.54 16.71
N ILE A 122 7.44 -24.68 16.02
CA ILE A 122 6.50 -25.15 14.99
C ILE A 122 5.11 -25.44 15.60
N GLN A 123 5.02 -26.00 16.80
CA GLN A 123 3.73 -26.23 17.45
C GLN A 123 3.02 -24.91 17.78
N VAL A 124 3.75 -23.93 18.33
CA VAL A 124 3.19 -22.60 18.62
C VAL A 124 2.70 -21.91 17.35
N LEU A 125 3.47 -21.99 16.25
CA LEU A 125 3.10 -21.38 14.97
C LEU A 125 1.89 -22.06 14.31
N LYS A 126 1.76 -23.39 14.44
CA LYS A 126 0.58 -24.11 13.97
C LYS A 126 -0.67 -23.71 14.78
N GLU A 127 -0.55 -23.64 16.09
CA GLU A 127 -1.65 -23.19 16.96
C GLU A 127 -2.08 -21.74 16.64
N LEU A 128 -1.11 -20.85 16.35
CA LEU A 128 -1.40 -19.51 15.90
C LEU A 128 -2.16 -19.52 14.58
N GLN A 129 -1.70 -20.29 13.60
CA GLN A 129 -2.32 -20.39 12.27
C GLN A 129 -3.73 -20.98 12.34
N GLU A 130 -3.91 -22.08 13.08
CA GLU A 130 -5.20 -22.73 13.30
C GLU A 130 -6.17 -21.85 14.08
N GLY A 131 -5.70 -21.20 15.14
CA GLY A 131 -6.50 -20.29 15.94
C GLY A 131 -6.93 -19.04 15.19
N LEU A 132 -6.07 -18.49 14.30
CA LEU A 132 -6.45 -17.43 13.37
C LEU A 132 -7.59 -17.90 12.46
N TYR A 133 -7.42 -19.07 11.84
CA TYR A 133 -8.44 -19.64 10.97
C TYR A 133 -9.77 -19.88 11.71
N ASN A 134 -9.74 -20.47 12.89
CA ASN A 134 -10.94 -20.74 13.68
C ASN A 134 -11.70 -19.47 14.07
N LYS A 135 -10.94 -18.38 14.36
CA LYS A 135 -11.56 -17.10 14.71
C LYS A 135 -12.08 -16.32 13.51
N THR A 136 -11.33 -16.28 12.40
CA THR A 136 -11.58 -15.35 11.28
C THR A 136 -11.90 -16.04 9.96
N GLN A 137 -11.72 -17.34 9.88
CA GLN A 137 -11.76 -18.13 8.66
C GLN A 137 -10.69 -17.73 7.62
N LEU A 138 -9.71 -16.89 8.01
CA LEU A 138 -8.59 -16.49 7.15
C LEU A 138 -7.45 -17.51 7.24
N ASN A 139 -6.86 -17.84 6.09
CA ASN A 139 -5.67 -18.68 6.02
C ASN A 139 -4.43 -17.79 5.88
N CYS A 140 -3.31 -18.16 6.51
CA CYS A 140 -2.07 -17.45 6.35
C CYS A 140 -0.88 -18.38 6.08
N SER A 141 0.20 -17.82 5.54
CA SER A 141 1.53 -18.43 5.51
C SER A 141 2.44 -17.67 6.46
N ILE A 142 3.34 -18.38 7.14
CA ILE A 142 4.20 -17.81 8.17
C ILE A 142 5.66 -18.09 7.82
N GLY A 143 6.44 -17.03 7.72
CA GLY A 143 7.88 -17.10 7.64
C GLY A 143 8.52 -16.64 8.94
N VAL A 144 9.59 -17.31 9.34
CA VAL A 144 10.34 -17.02 10.56
C VAL A 144 11.82 -16.85 10.23
N GLY A 145 12.40 -15.78 10.69
CA GLY A 145 13.82 -15.50 10.49
C GLY A 145 14.38 -14.52 11.52
N PRO A 146 15.70 -14.34 11.55
CA PRO A 146 16.33 -13.34 12.42
C PRO A 146 16.16 -11.90 11.92
N THR A 147 15.71 -11.71 10.68
CA THR A 147 15.50 -10.41 10.01
C THR A 147 14.14 -10.41 9.32
N LYS A 148 13.59 -9.19 9.03
CA LYS A 148 12.35 -9.03 8.25
C LYS A 148 12.48 -9.67 6.87
N PHE A 149 13.63 -9.48 6.21
CA PHE A 149 13.91 -10.06 4.89
C PHE A 149 13.78 -11.58 4.91
N LEU A 150 14.47 -12.26 5.84
CA LEU A 150 14.41 -13.72 5.91
C LEU A 150 13.02 -14.24 6.33
N ALA A 151 12.33 -13.51 7.19
CA ALA A 151 10.95 -13.84 7.55
C ALA A 151 10.01 -13.70 6.34
N LYS A 152 10.15 -12.62 5.51
CA LYS A 152 9.38 -12.44 4.28
C LYS A 152 9.66 -13.55 3.27
N MET A 153 10.93 -13.84 3.00
CA MET A 153 11.32 -14.95 2.12
C MET A 153 10.73 -16.28 2.60
N GLY A 154 10.70 -16.50 3.92
CA GLY A 154 10.12 -17.70 4.54
C GLY A 154 8.61 -17.83 4.29
N SER A 155 7.84 -16.75 4.42
CA SER A 155 6.38 -16.80 4.20
C SER A 155 6.01 -17.04 2.73
N ASP A 156 6.86 -16.60 1.79
CA ASP A 156 6.67 -16.82 0.35
C ASP A 156 7.15 -18.22 -0.11
N TYR A 157 8.04 -18.86 0.67
CA TYR A 157 8.70 -20.11 0.28
C TYR A 157 7.75 -21.31 0.09
N LYS A 158 6.70 -21.38 0.92
CA LYS A 158 5.68 -22.45 0.86
C LYS A 158 4.29 -21.85 0.99
N LYS A 159 3.73 -21.29 -0.08
CA LYS A 159 2.34 -20.84 -0.15
C LYS A 159 1.48 -21.90 -0.87
N PRO A 160 0.21 -22.10 -0.46
CA PRO A 160 -0.48 -21.54 0.70
C PRO A 160 -0.25 -22.30 2.01
N LYS A 161 -0.56 -21.68 3.14
CA LYS A 161 -0.60 -22.26 4.50
C LYS A 161 0.74 -22.83 4.98
N GLY A 162 1.86 -22.47 4.34
CA GLY A 162 3.18 -22.92 4.76
C GLY A 162 3.67 -22.23 6.03
N ILE A 163 4.46 -22.97 6.80
CA ILE A 163 5.27 -22.43 7.90
C ILE A 163 6.72 -22.75 7.57
N THR A 164 7.55 -21.71 7.40
CA THR A 164 8.95 -21.86 7.00
C THR A 164 9.85 -21.09 7.95
N ILE A 165 10.85 -21.77 8.50
CA ILE A 165 11.87 -21.16 9.36
C ILE A 165 13.16 -21.09 8.56
N ILE A 166 13.72 -19.89 8.38
CA ILE A 166 15.00 -19.66 7.69
C ILE A 166 15.98 -19.07 8.69
N ARG A 167 16.94 -19.88 9.13
CA ARG A 167 18.05 -19.45 9.97
C ARG A 167 19.20 -18.96 9.08
N LYS A 168 20.13 -18.17 9.61
CA LYS A 168 21.31 -17.73 8.85
C LYS A 168 22.03 -18.89 8.13
N ARG A 169 22.20 -20.02 8.81
CA ARG A 169 22.86 -21.22 8.25
C ARG A 169 22.07 -21.90 7.13
N ASP A 170 20.76 -21.65 7.05
CA ASP A 170 19.87 -22.30 6.08
C ASP A 170 19.79 -21.50 4.76
N VAL A 171 20.24 -20.24 4.75
CA VAL A 171 20.11 -19.30 3.62
C VAL A 171 20.74 -19.86 2.34
N GLN A 172 21.97 -20.36 2.43
CA GLN A 172 22.68 -20.89 1.26
C GLN A 172 21.94 -22.09 0.65
N ALA A 173 21.46 -23.00 1.48
CA ALA A 173 20.76 -24.19 1.00
C ALA A 173 19.35 -23.91 0.50
N MET A 174 18.64 -22.95 1.13
CA MET A 174 17.23 -22.70 0.85
C MET A 174 17.00 -21.58 -0.17
N LEU A 175 17.76 -20.48 -0.08
CA LEU A 175 17.49 -19.30 -0.90
C LEU A 175 18.38 -19.20 -2.14
N PHE A 176 19.68 -19.59 -2.06
CA PHE A 176 20.59 -19.45 -3.20
C PHE A 176 20.14 -20.18 -4.48
N PRO A 177 19.50 -21.37 -4.41
CA PRO A 177 18.99 -22.04 -5.61
C PRO A 177 17.77 -21.39 -6.25
N LEU A 178 17.07 -20.49 -5.55
CA LEU A 178 15.87 -19.82 -6.07
C LEU A 178 16.23 -18.88 -7.21
N LYS A 179 15.26 -18.64 -8.11
CA LYS A 179 15.42 -17.66 -9.19
C LYS A 179 15.68 -16.27 -8.62
N VAL A 180 16.46 -15.46 -9.33
CA VAL A 180 16.75 -14.09 -8.91
C VAL A 180 15.48 -13.23 -8.78
N GLY A 181 14.45 -13.53 -9.57
CA GLY A 181 13.14 -12.88 -9.48
C GLY A 181 12.33 -13.22 -8.23
N ASP A 182 12.72 -14.25 -7.47
CA ASP A 182 12.07 -14.61 -6.21
C ASP A 182 12.69 -13.85 -5.03
N PHE A 183 13.78 -13.11 -5.24
CA PHE A 183 14.38 -12.26 -4.22
C PHE A 183 13.44 -11.09 -3.91
N TYR A 184 13.05 -10.94 -2.64
CA TYR A 184 12.19 -9.84 -2.21
C TYR A 184 12.84 -8.48 -2.51
N GLY A 185 12.16 -7.69 -3.35
CA GLY A 185 12.67 -6.42 -3.86
C GLY A 185 13.10 -6.46 -5.34
N ILE A 186 13.25 -7.63 -5.95
CA ILE A 186 13.53 -7.77 -7.38
C ILE A 186 12.22 -8.09 -8.12
N GLY A 187 11.70 -7.09 -8.82
CA GLY A 187 10.44 -7.21 -9.54
C GLY A 187 10.57 -7.69 -10.99
N LYS A 188 9.41 -7.89 -11.63
CA LYS A 188 9.26 -8.36 -13.03
C LYS A 188 10.02 -7.53 -14.08
N LYS A 189 10.42 -6.29 -13.77
CA LYS A 189 11.23 -5.44 -14.67
C LYS A 189 12.73 -5.64 -14.49
N THR A 190 13.18 -5.97 -13.29
CA THR A 190 14.61 -6.10 -12.95
C THR A 190 15.09 -7.53 -13.18
N ALA A 191 14.30 -8.54 -12.83
CA ALA A 191 14.69 -9.94 -12.96
C ALA A 191 15.14 -10.32 -14.39
N PRO A 192 14.40 -10.02 -15.49
CA PRO A 192 14.85 -10.37 -16.84
C PRO A 192 16.16 -9.68 -17.26
N LYS A 193 16.41 -8.47 -16.75
CA LYS A 193 17.65 -7.76 -17.04
C LYS A 193 18.85 -8.41 -16.36
N LEU A 194 18.67 -8.87 -15.10
CA LEU A 194 19.70 -9.62 -14.38
C LEU A 194 19.98 -10.97 -15.03
N GLU A 195 18.92 -11.68 -15.44
CA GLU A 195 19.05 -12.95 -16.16
C GLU A 195 19.81 -12.79 -17.48
N ALA A 196 19.58 -11.68 -18.22
CA ALA A 196 20.29 -11.37 -19.46
C ALA A 196 21.80 -11.17 -19.30
N ILE A 197 22.26 -10.72 -18.11
CA ILE A 197 23.69 -10.61 -17.79
C ILE A 197 24.25 -11.83 -17.05
N GLY A 198 23.48 -12.93 -17.01
CA GLY A 198 23.92 -14.22 -16.44
C GLY A 198 23.65 -14.40 -14.96
N ILE A 199 22.96 -13.48 -14.29
CA ILE A 199 22.55 -13.58 -12.88
C ILE A 199 21.17 -14.20 -12.83
N LYS A 200 21.07 -15.52 -12.67
CA LYS A 200 19.82 -16.29 -12.74
C LYS A 200 19.25 -16.67 -11.39
N THR A 201 20.12 -16.87 -10.41
CA THR A 201 19.75 -17.30 -9.07
C THR A 201 20.07 -16.24 -8.02
N ILE A 202 19.49 -16.40 -6.84
CA ILE A 202 19.83 -15.55 -5.66
C ILE A 202 21.31 -15.77 -5.28
N GLY A 203 21.83 -16.99 -5.44
CA GLY A 203 23.25 -17.28 -5.21
C GLY A 203 24.16 -16.56 -6.20
N ASP A 204 23.80 -16.50 -7.49
CA ASP A 204 24.55 -15.72 -8.49
C ASP A 204 24.57 -14.25 -8.11
N LEU A 205 23.42 -13.71 -7.70
CA LEU A 205 23.31 -12.31 -7.25
C LEU A 205 24.22 -12.04 -6.04
N TYR A 206 24.16 -12.90 -5.02
CA TYR A 206 25.00 -12.75 -3.83
C TYR A 206 26.49 -12.73 -4.19
N ASN A 207 26.93 -13.68 -5.02
CA ASN A 207 28.33 -13.79 -5.44
C ASN A 207 28.76 -12.57 -6.27
N ALA A 208 27.93 -12.12 -7.20
CA ALA A 208 28.22 -10.93 -8.02
C ALA A 208 28.36 -9.66 -7.15
N VAL A 209 27.42 -9.46 -6.21
CA VAL A 209 27.48 -8.30 -5.31
C VAL A 209 28.67 -8.38 -4.36
N LYS A 210 28.97 -9.55 -3.80
CA LYS A 210 30.07 -9.76 -2.86
C LYS A 210 31.44 -9.56 -3.52
N ASN A 211 31.57 -9.93 -4.79
CA ASN A 211 32.80 -9.79 -5.56
C ASN A 211 32.93 -8.43 -6.24
N ASN A 212 32.01 -7.46 -5.97
CA ASN A 212 31.96 -6.15 -6.62
C ASN A 212 31.96 -6.23 -8.15
N ASP A 213 31.19 -7.15 -8.71
CA ASP A 213 31.00 -7.29 -10.15
C ASP A 213 30.37 -6.03 -10.74
N ASP A 214 31.04 -5.38 -11.72
CA ASP A 214 30.58 -4.14 -12.33
C ASP A 214 29.20 -4.28 -12.99
N ARG A 215 28.82 -5.48 -13.42
CA ARG A 215 27.52 -5.73 -14.04
C ARG A 215 26.33 -5.44 -13.13
N VAL A 216 26.50 -5.53 -11.80
CA VAL A 216 25.43 -5.25 -10.83
C VAL A 216 25.42 -3.81 -10.30
N GLU A 217 26.46 -3.02 -10.61
CA GLU A 217 26.57 -1.65 -10.13
C GLU A 217 25.42 -0.78 -10.65
N GLU A 218 25.09 -0.90 -11.94
CA GLU A 218 23.99 -0.16 -12.57
C GLU A 218 22.63 -0.42 -11.91
N PHE A 219 22.40 -1.64 -11.40
CA PHE A 219 21.11 -2.03 -10.80
C PHE A 219 21.00 -1.61 -9.34
N PHE A 220 22.06 -1.74 -8.57
CA PHE A 220 21.99 -1.69 -7.12
C PHE A 220 22.78 -0.56 -6.49
N GLY A 221 23.87 -0.09 -7.09
CA GLY A 221 24.69 1.00 -6.55
C GLY A 221 24.92 0.84 -5.04
N LYS A 222 24.52 1.84 -4.26
CA LYS A 222 24.63 1.82 -2.80
C LYS A 222 23.81 0.72 -2.09
N PHE A 223 22.82 0.11 -2.76
CA PHE A 223 21.99 -0.94 -2.17
C PHE A 223 22.65 -2.33 -2.16
N LYS A 224 23.84 -2.49 -2.77
CA LYS A 224 24.59 -3.74 -2.76
C LYS A 224 24.80 -4.26 -1.33
N GLN A 225 25.19 -3.38 -0.41
CA GLN A 225 25.40 -3.77 0.98
C GLN A 225 24.14 -4.30 1.66
N ASN A 226 22.98 -3.79 1.30
CA ASN A 226 21.70 -4.27 1.84
C ASN A 226 21.45 -5.71 1.40
N ILE A 227 21.73 -6.07 0.13
CA ILE A 227 21.60 -7.43 -0.39
C ILE A 227 22.48 -8.42 0.40
N ILE A 228 23.74 -8.03 0.66
CA ILE A 228 24.64 -8.84 1.47
C ILE A 228 24.07 -9.01 2.89
N ASN A 229 23.70 -7.91 3.55
CA ASN A 229 23.18 -7.93 4.91
C ASN A 229 21.90 -8.78 5.02
N ASP A 230 21.01 -8.68 4.03
CA ASP A 230 19.76 -9.44 3.97
C ASP A 230 20.02 -10.93 3.88
N LEU A 231 20.90 -11.36 2.97
CA LEU A 231 21.24 -12.78 2.77
C LEU A 231 22.12 -13.35 3.88
N GLU A 232 22.95 -12.54 4.52
CA GLU A 232 23.72 -12.95 5.69
C GLU A 232 22.91 -12.90 7.00
N GLY A 233 21.68 -12.37 6.93
CA GLY A 233 20.81 -12.20 8.10
C GLY A 233 21.37 -11.20 9.11
N ASN A 234 22.05 -10.16 8.64
CA ASN A 234 22.69 -9.11 9.43
C ASN A 234 21.95 -7.77 9.35
N SER A 235 20.82 -7.69 8.62
CA SER A 235 20.01 -6.49 8.55
C SER A 235 19.54 -6.07 9.93
N ASN A 236 19.72 -4.79 10.26
CA ASN A 236 19.28 -4.23 11.54
C ASN A 236 17.81 -3.81 11.43
N ASP A 237 16.93 -4.81 11.44
CA ASP A 237 15.49 -4.60 11.31
C ASP A 237 14.85 -4.45 12.69
N GLU A 238 14.30 -3.28 12.95
CA GLU A 238 13.41 -3.05 14.09
C GLU A 238 11.96 -3.18 13.65
N ILE A 239 11.13 -3.81 14.46
CA ILE A 239 9.69 -3.81 14.29
C ILE A 239 9.18 -2.43 14.71
N LYS A 240 8.60 -1.70 13.78
CA LYS A 240 8.04 -0.38 14.03
C LYS A 240 6.58 -0.51 14.48
N ASP A 241 6.33 -0.22 15.74
CA ASP A 241 4.98 -0.27 16.33
C ASP A 241 4.08 0.89 15.86
N SER A 242 4.67 1.89 15.20
CA SER A 242 3.97 3.06 14.65
C SER A 242 4.48 3.39 13.25
N TYR A 243 3.58 3.89 12.43
CA TYR A 243 3.94 4.40 11.11
C TYR A 243 4.48 5.82 11.20
N ASP A 244 5.49 6.11 10.38
CA ASP A 244 5.85 7.49 10.10
C ASP A 244 4.62 8.21 9.49
N PRO A 245 4.37 9.49 9.82
CA PRO A 245 3.28 10.24 9.22
C PRO A 245 3.32 10.19 7.69
N ALA A 246 2.15 10.14 7.07
CA ALA A 246 2.06 10.13 5.61
C ALA A 246 2.74 11.36 5.01
N LYS A 247 3.63 11.19 4.04
CA LYS A 247 4.32 12.30 3.34
C LYS A 247 3.46 12.92 2.25
N SER A 248 2.46 12.18 1.78
CA SER A 248 1.50 12.62 0.75
C SER A 248 0.24 11.79 0.80
N ILE A 249 -0.88 12.39 0.39
CA ILE A 249 -2.18 11.73 0.19
C ILE A 249 -2.65 12.08 -1.20
N GLY A 250 -2.97 11.08 -2.02
CA GLY A 250 -3.37 11.32 -3.39
C GLY A 250 -4.16 10.17 -4.00
N MET A 251 -4.84 10.47 -5.10
CA MET A 251 -5.60 9.51 -5.87
C MET A 251 -5.38 9.75 -7.35
N THR A 252 -5.13 8.67 -8.08
CA THR A 252 -5.11 8.67 -9.55
C THR A 252 -6.17 7.70 -10.06
N ARG A 253 -6.82 8.05 -11.18
CA ARG A 253 -7.84 7.21 -11.80
C ARG A 253 -7.66 7.20 -13.31
N THR A 254 -7.76 6.03 -13.90
CA THR A 254 -7.87 5.87 -15.34
C THR A 254 -9.27 6.30 -15.75
N LEU A 255 -9.36 7.13 -16.80
CA LEU A 255 -10.62 7.55 -17.40
C LEU A 255 -11.28 6.38 -18.13
N ASP A 256 -12.59 6.44 -18.36
CA ASP A 256 -13.31 5.37 -19.05
C ASP A 256 -12.84 5.20 -20.51
N TYR A 257 -12.43 6.29 -21.14
CA TYR A 257 -11.85 6.34 -22.50
C TYR A 257 -10.77 7.41 -22.58
N ASP A 258 -9.88 7.29 -23.57
CA ASP A 258 -8.86 8.30 -23.83
C ASP A 258 -9.53 9.51 -24.48
N THR A 259 -9.35 10.71 -23.90
CA THR A 259 -10.09 11.90 -24.29
C THR A 259 -9.32 13.19 -24.06
N ASN A 260 -9.67 14.23 -24.82
CA ASN A 260 -9.28 15.61 -24.61
C ASN A 260 -10.47 16.53 -24.29
N ASP A 261 -11.64 15.95 -24.03
CA ASP A 261 -12.80 16.72 -23.59
C ASP A 261 -12.52 17.40 -22.23
N LYS A 262 -12.29 18.71 -22.30
CA LYS A 262 -11.94 19.51 -21.13
C LYS A 262 -13.02 19.51 -20.06
N SER A 263 -14.29 19.50 -20.46
CA SER A 263 -15.42 19.52 -19.52
C SER A 263 -15.49 18.21 -18.73
N TYR A 264 -15.41 17.08 -19.45
CA TYR A 264 -15.38 15.75 -18.82
C TYR A 264 -14.17 15.61 -17.90
N ILE A 265 -12.96 15.92 -18.38
CA ILE A 265 -11.72 15.84 -17.62
C ILE A 265 -11.80 16.69 -16.34
N LYS A 266 -12.25 17.94 -16.46
CA LYS A 266 -12.37 18.87 -15.32
C LYS A 266 -13.36 18.34 -14.28
N SER A 267 -14.54 17.92 -14.72
CA SER A 267 -15.56 17.35 -13.84
C SER A 267 -15.05 16.12 -13.10
N PHE A 268 -14.39 15.20 -13.81
CA PHE A 268 -13.80 14.00 -13.26
C PHE A 268 -12.70 14.33 -12.24
N TYR A 269 -11.78 15.24 -12.60
CA TYR A 269 -10.70 15.68 -11.72
C TYR A 269 -11.19 16.31 -10.42
N LEU A 270 -12.17 17.22 -10.50
CA LEU A 270 -12.72 17.89 -9.31
C LEU A 270 -13.40 16.90 -8.34
N LYS A 271 -13.99 15.82 -8.85
CA LYS A 271 -14.48 14.72 -8.01
C LYS A 271 -13.33 14.02 -7.26
N LEU A 272 -12.17 13.79 -7.93
CA LEU A 272 -10.99 13.24 -7.26
C LEU A 272 -10.43 14.21 -6.22
N VAL A 273 -10.34 15.49 -6.54
CA VAL A 273 -9.88 16.54 -5.61
C VAL A 273 -10.71 16.52 -4.33
N LYS A 274 -12.04 16.48 -4.44
CA LYS A 274 -12.95 16.40 -3.27
C LYS A 274 -12.62 15.18 -2.40
N ARG A 275 -12.50 13.98 -2.99
CA ARG A 275 -12.20 12.75 -2.26
C ARG A 275 -10.83 12.79 -1.57
N VAL A 276 -9.82 13.33 -2.24
CA VAL A 276 -8.47 13.47 -1.64
C VAL A 276 -8.50 14.44 -0.47
N ILE A 277 -9.20 15.59 -0.61
CA ILE A 277 -9.35 16.56 0.47
C ILE A 277 -10.10 15.92 1.66
N GLU A 278 -11.18 15.18 1.43
CA GLU A 278 -11.93 14.48 2.48
C GLU A 278 -11.05 13.46 3.23
N SER A 279 -10.23 12.71 2.50
CA SER A 279 -9.26 11.78 3.12
C SER A 279 -8.17 12.54 3.89
N PHE A 280 -7.64 13.61 3.32
CA PHE A 280 -6.61 14.44 3.94
C PHE A 280 -7.08 15.09 5.25
N LEU A 281 -8.32 15.59 5.28
CA LEU A 281 -8.87 16.26 6.48
C LEU A 281 -9.14 15.31 7.64
N LYS A 282 -9.16 13.99 7.41
CA LYS A 282 -9.26 12.98 8.49
C LYS A 282 -7.93 12.79 9.25
N GLU A 283 -6.83 13.20 8.63
CA GLU A 283 -5.47 12.96 9.14
C GLU A 283 -4.96 14.23 9.84
N ASP A 284 -5.34 14.80 10.78
CA ASP A 284 -4.90 16.02 11.51
C ASP A 284 -3.52 16.61 11.05
N MET A 285 -3.39 16.82 9.73
CA MET A 285 -2.18 17.25 9.05
C MET A 285 -2.39 18.55 8.27
N LEU A 286 -1.27 19.19 7.92
CA LEU A 286 -1.21 20.34 7.01
C LEU A 286 -0.38 19.96 5.78
N CYS A 287 -0.74 20.48 4.62
CA CYS A 287 0.03 20.31 3.38
C CYS A 287 0.66 21.62 2.93
N LYS A 288 1.77 21.53 2.22
CA LYS A 288 2.44 22.69 1.59
C LYS A 288 2.39 22.65 0.07
N THR A 289 2.08 21.53 -0.54
CA THR A 289 2.13 21.37 -1.99
C THR A 289 0.96 20.56 -2.49
N ILE A 290 0.40 21.01 -3.62
CA ILE A 290 -0.58 20.24 -4.40
C ILE A 290 0.05 19.84 -5.73
N GLN A 291 -0.42 18.72 -6.27
CA GLN A 291 0.09 18.16 -7.51
C GLN A 291 -1.05 17.61 -8.36
N VAL A 292 -1.04 17.93 -9.65
CA VAL A 292 -1.82 17.24 -10.67
C VAL A 292 -0.91 16.30 -11.45
N THR A 293 -1.40 15.11 -11.73
CA THR A 293 -0.73 14.11 -12.57
C THR A 293 -1.69 13.68 -13.65
N TYR A 294 -1.25 13.65 -14.91
CA TYR A 294 -2.03 13.08 -16.00
C TYR A 294 -1.13 12.27 -16.94
N LYS A 295 -1.72 11.24 -17.52
CA LYS A 295 -1.05 10.35 -18.46
C LYS A 295 -1.49 10.66 -19.87
N ASP A 296 -0.55 11.18 -20.66
CA ASP A 296 -0.75 11.53 -22.06
C ASP A 296 -0.81 10.25 -22.90
N ALA A 297 -1.85 10.14 -23.71
CA ALA A 297 -2.10 9.01 -24.62
C ALA A 297 -1.80 9.35 -26.08
N SER A 298 -1.37 10.58 -26.39
CA SER A 298 -1.07 11.04 -27.74
C SER A 298 0.35 10.72 -28.21
N CYS A 299 1.21 10.14 -27.35
CA CYS A 299 2.58 9.81 -27.71
C CYS A 299 2.67 8.51 -28.50
N GLU A 300 3.30 8.53 -29.67
CA GLU A 300 3.54 7.34 -30.52
C GLU A 300 4.38 6.25 -29.82
N SER A 301 5.29 6.65 -28.94
CA SER A 301 6.16 5.76 -28.15
C SER A 301 5.50 5.16 -26.89
N GLY A 302 4.19 5.38 -26.70
CA GLY A 302 3.44 4.93 -25.54
C GLY A 302 2.93 6.07 -24.65
N PHE A 303 2.67 5.78 -23.39
CA PHE A 303 2.07 6.75 -22.47
C PHE A 303 3.14 7.57 -21.74
N LYS A 304 3.06 8.90 -21.82
CA LYS A 304 3.92 9.82 -21.05
C LYS A 304 3.17 10.32 -19.81
N THR A 305 3.80 10.20 -18.65
CA THR A 305 3.24 10.76 -17.41
C THR A 305 3.77 12.16 -17.19
N ASN A 306 2.85 13.12 -17.10
CA ASN A 306 3.14 14.52 -16.79
C ASN A 306 2.68 14.81 -15.36
N THR A 307 3.52 15.53 -14.63
CA THR A 307 3.28 15.90 -13.24
C THR A 307 3.62 17.35 -13.03
N VAL A 308 2.65 18.15 -12.57
CA VAL A 308 2.82 19.56 -12.27
C VAL A 308 2.42 19.83 -10.82
N SER A 309 3.26 20.56 -10.10
CA SER A 309 3.07 20.85 -8.69
C SER A 309 3.03 22.34 -8.44
N LYS A 310 2.29 22.75 -7.40
CA LYS A 310 2.24 24.11 -6.88
C LYS A 310 2.38 24.08 -5.37
N SER A 311 3.32 24.86 -4.83
CA SER A 311 3.49 25.01 -3.38
C SER A 311 2.78 26.29 -2.89
N PHE A 312 2.19 26.18 -1.71
CA PHE A 312 1.65 27.31 -0.96
C PHE A 312 2.77 28.06 -0.24
N LYS A 313 2.57 29.32 0.07
CA LYS A 313 3.51 30.09 0.91
C LYS A 313 3.60 29.46 2.31
N GLU A 314 2.47 29.11 2.88
CA GLU A 314 2.33 28.54 4.20
C GLU A 314 1.69 27.15 4.14
N TYR A 315 1.86 26.35 5.21
CA TYR A 315 1.16 25.11 5.38
C TYR A 315 -0.34 25.36 5.57
N THR A 316 -1.18 24.53 4.97
CA THR A 316 -2.64 24.72 5.00
C THR A 316 -3.40 23.40 5.03
N ASN A 317 -4.59 23.40 5.61
CA ASN A 317 -5.63 22.41 5.46
C ASN A 317 -6.98 23.04 5.04
N SER A 318 -6.94 24.28 4.55
CA SER A 318 -8.15 24.94 4.04
C SER A 318 -8.65 24.23 2.80
N LYS A 319 -9.83 23.61 2.91
CA LYS A 319 -10.52 22.88 1.85
C LYS A 319 -10.74 23.80 0.64
N GLU A 320 -11.20 25.02 0.88
CA GLU A 320 -11.54 26.00 -0.15
C GLU A 320 -10.30 26.44 -0.93
N LEU A 321 -9.22 26.74 -0.19
CA LEU A 321 -7.96 27.13 -0.80
C LEU A 321 -7.38 26.00 -1.66
N ILE A 322 -7.31 24.78 -1.11
CA ILE A 322 -6.76 23.61 -1.81
C ILE A 322 -7.59 23.33 -3.07
N PHE A 323 -8.93 23.33 -2.97
CA PHE A 323 -9.83 23.07 -4.09
C PHE A 323 -9.67 24.10 -5.20
N ARG A 324 -9.72 25.39 -4.86
CA ARG A 324 -9.55 26.49 -5.81
C ARG A 324 -8.21 26.45 -6.53
N GLU A 325 -7.12 26.20 -5.79
CA GLU A 325 -5.80 26.16 -6.38
C GLU A 325 -5.54 24.86 -7.18
N ALA A 326 -6.21 23.75 -6.82
CA ALA A 326 -6.18 22.54 -7.61
C ALA A 326 -6.87 22.72 -8.98
N GLU A 327 -8.03 23.40 -9.01
CA GLU A 327 -8.72 23.76 -10.25
C GLU A 327 -7.85 24.63 -11.16
N LYS A 328 -7.28 25.71 -10.62
CA LYS A 328 -6.36 26.59 -11.36
C LYS A 328 -5.14 25.83 -11.88
N LEU A 329 -4.61 24.89 -11.09
CA LEU A 329 -3.44 24.10 -11.47
C LEU A 329 -3.75 23.21 -12.68
N LEU A 330 -4.94 22.60 -12.75
CA LEU A 330 -5.38 21.86 -13.93
C LEU A 330 -5.52 22.81 -15.14
N ASP A 331 -6.24 23.91 -14.99
CA ASP A 331 -6.52 24.85 -16.09
C ASP A 331 -5.22 25.43 -16.69
N THR A 332 -4.18 25.62 -15.88
CA THR A 332 -2.87 26.14 -16.34
C THR A 332 -1.95 25.07 -16.92
N SER A 333 -2.01 23.83 -16.41
CA SER A 333 -1.08 22.76 -16.78
C SER A 333 -1.56 21.90 -17.94
N TYR A 334 -2.87 21.68 -18.07
CA TYR A 334 -3.46 20.88 -19.14
C TYR A 334 -3.58 21.69 -20.44
N LYS A 335 -2.99 21.20 -21.52
CA LYS A 335 -2.89 21.92 -22.81
C LYS A 335 -3.81 21.35 -23.91
N GLY A 336 -4.73 20.44 -23.57
CA GLY A 336 -5.68 19.88 -24.53
C GLY A 336 -5.24 18.57 -25.20
N GLN A 337 -4.16 17.94 -24.73
CA GLN A 337 -3.72 16.62 -25.16
C GLN A 337 -4.72 15.52 -24.78
N ILE A 338 -4.74 14.43 -25.54
CA ILE A 338 -5.55 13.26 -25.19
C ILE A 338 -4.93 12.59 -23.95
N ILE A 339 -5.71 12.42 -22.89
CA ILE A 339 -5.22 11.79 -21.66
C ILE A 339 -6.00 10.51 -21.33
N ARG A 340 -5.30 9.58 -20.70
CA ARG A 340 -5.83 8.29 -20.24
C ARG A 340 -6.12 8.25 -18.74
N LEU A 341 -5.36 8.98 -17.96
CA LEU A 341 -5.40 8.95 -16.50
C LEU A 341 -5.21 10.36 -15.97
N ILE A 342 -5.89 10.67 -14.88
CA ILE A 342 -5.70 11.91 -14.14
C ILE A 342 -5.68 11.64 -12.64
N GLY A 343 -4.96 12.46 -11.90
CA GLY A 343 -4.87 12.35 -10.45
C GLY A 343 -4.56 13.67 -9.77
N PHE A 344 -4.85 13.69 -8.48
CA PHE A 344 -4.55 14.80 -7.58
C PHE A 344 -3.86 14.27 -6.32
N THR A 345 -2.90 15.03 -5.80
CA THR A 345 -2.14 14.67 -4.60
C THR A 345 -1.83 15.91 -3.78
N VAL A 346 -2.03 15.83 -2.47
CA VAL A 346 -1.47 16.77 -1.49
C VAL A 346 -0.16 16.21 -0.96
N LYS A 347 0.88 17.03 -0.86
CA LYS A 347 2.27 16.62 -0.55
C LYS A 347 2.90 17.54 0.49
N ASN A 348 4.09 17.12 0.97
CA ASN A 348 4.81 17.80 2.04
C ASN A 348 3.90 17.97 3.24
N LEU A 349 3.37 16.83 3.68
CA LEU A 349 2.49 16.76 4.83
C LEU A 349 3.31 16.84 6.12
N VAL A 350 2.76 17.58 7.08
CA VAL A 350 3.32 17.68 8.43
C VAL A 350 2.17 17.59 9.43
N PRO A 351 2.37 16.97 10.60
CA PRO A 351 1.39 17.01 11.68
C PRO A 351 1.08 18.47 12.07
N LYS A 352 -0.18 18.76 12.34
CA LYS A 352 -0.62 20.12 12.65
C LYS A 352 0.08 20.71 13.88
N HIS A 353 0.43 19.87 14.85
CA HIS A 353 1.13 20.26 16.07
C HIS A 353 2.62 20.57 15.86
N ASP A 354 3.22 20.13 14.75
CA ASP A 354 4.65 20.35 14.45
C ASP A 354 4.90 21.67 13.74
N VAL A 355 3.87 22.31 13.20
CA VAL A 355 4.02 23.58 12.48
C VAL A 355 3.99 24.73 13.47
N LYS A 356 5.15 25.29 13.73
CA LYS A 356 5.26 26.59 14.41
C LYS A 356 4.86 27.68 13.42
N VAL A 357 3.63 28.17 13.51
CA VAL A 357 3.22 29.35 12.74
C VAL A 357 3.87 30.57 13.37
N GLN A 358 4.77 31.22 12.60
CA GLN A 358 5.30 32.52 13.01
C GLN A 358 4.14 33.52 12.95
N MET A 359 3.57 33.83 14.10
CA MET A 359 2.47 34.81 14.20
C MET A 359 3.05 36.20 14.00
N THR A 360 2.53 36.90 13.01
CA THR A 360 2.69 38.36 12.85
C THR A 360 1.52 39.06 13.55
N PHE A 361 1.73 40.28 14.00
CA PHE A 361 0.68 41.07 14.68
C PHE A 361 -0.62 41.15 13.87
N ASP A 362 -0.52 41.25 12.53
CA ASP A 362 -1.68 41.32 11.62
C ASP A 362 -2.47 39.99 11.50
N ASN A 363 -1.83 38.83 11.78
CA ASN A 363 -2.45 37.53 11.64
C ASN A 363 -3.01 36.99 12.97
N TYR A 364 -2.59 37.56 14.12
CA TYR A 364 -2.94 37.03 15.43
C TYR A 364 -4.45 37.07 15.70
N GLU A 365 -5.08 38.24 15.54
CA GLU A 365 -6.52 38.42 15.79
C GLU A 365 -7.38 37.58 14.86
N ARG A 366 -6.97 37.46 13.60
CA ARG A 366 -7.69 36.67 12.60
C ARG A 366 -7.62 35.17 12.89
N HIS A 367 -6.44 34.65 13.20
CA HIS A 367 -6.25 33.24 13.57
C HIS A 367 -6.93 32.88 14.89
N GLU A 368 -6.91 33.76 15.86
CA GLU A 368 -7.57 33.54 17.15
C GLU A 368 -9.10 33.49 16.99
N SER A 369 -9.68 34.39 16.22
CA SER A 369 -11.10 34.42 15.91
C SER A 369 -11.55 33.20 15.07
N GLU A 370 -10.78 32.82 14.05
CA GLU A 370 -11.04 31.65 13.20
C GLU A 370 -10.96 30.35 14.00
N ASN A 371 -9.95 30.21 14.89
CA ASN A 371 -9.79 29.03 15.74
C ASN A 371 -10.90 28.93 16.79
N LYS A 372 -11.29 30.03 17.44
CA LYS A 372 -12.40 30.04 18.41
C LYS A 372 -13.72 29.63 17.76
N THR A 373 -14.00 30.12 16.55
CA THR A 373 -15.22 29.78 15.80
C THR A 373 -15.23 28.30 15.39
N MET A 374 -14.10 27.76 14.91
CA MET A 374 -13.99 26.35 14.55
C MET A 374 -14.11 25.41 15.75
N LEU A 375 -13.47 25.76 16.87
CA LEU A 375 -13.59 24.99 18.12
C LEU A 375 -15.03 24.96 18.63
N LEU A 376 -15.76 26.10 18.54
CA LEU A 376 -17.16 26.17 18.91
C LEU A 376 -18.04 25.30 18.00
N ILE A 377 -17.88 25.41 16.68
CA ILE A 377 -18.60 24.59 15.70
C ILE A 377 -18.35 23.10 15.92
N ASN A 378 -17.09 22.71 16.11
CA ASN A 378 -16.73 21.31 16.35
C ASN A 378 -17.32 20.79 17.66
N LYS A 379 -17.34 21.62 18.73
CA LYS A 379 -17.98 21.28 19.99
C LYS A 379 -19.48 21.08 19.81
N LEU A 380 -20.17 22.02 19.18
CA LEU A 380 -21.61 21.96 18.93
C LEU A 380 -22.00 20.74 18.06
N ASN A 381 -21.22 20.42 17.03
CA ASN A 381 -21.46 19.26 16.19
C ASN A 381 -21.21 17.93 16.95
N ARG A 382 -20.23 17.90 17.85
CA ARG A 382 -19.96 16.76 18.71
C ARG A 382 -21.09 16.55 19.72
N ASP A 383 -21.57 17.63 20.37
CA ASP A 383 -22.68 17.59 21.32
C ASP A 383 -24.01 17.18 20.64
N ALA A 384 -24.21 17.60 19.39
CA ALA A 384 -25.38 17.22 18.59
C ALA A 384 -25.28 15.83 17.95
N ASN A 385 -24.13 15.15 18.02
CA ASN A 385 -23.82 13.89 17.33
C ASN A 385 -24.14 13.93 15.81
N LYS A 386 -24.12 15.11 15.20
CA LYS A 386 -24.44 15.40 13.78
C LYS A 386 -23.69 16.64 13.33
N ASN A 387 -23.24 16.67 12.07
CA ASN A 387 -22.64 17.85 11.44
C ASN A 387 -23.72 18.86 10.98
N ILE A 388 -24.35 19.54 11.94
CA ILE A 388 -25.47 20.48 11.69
C ILE A 388 -24.97 21.93 11.64
N PHE A 389 -23.94 22.25 12.42
CA PHE A 389 -23.42 23.61 12.53
C PHE A 389 -22.25 23.82 11.56
N MET A 390 -22.29 24.90 10.80
CA MET A 390 -21.25 25.31 9.85
C MET A 390 -21.14 26.82 9.78
N ARG A 391 -20.06 27.33 9.23
CA ARG A 391 -19.91 28.78 9.02
C ARG A 391 -20.90 29.28 7.96
N LEU A 392 -21.31 30.54 8.06
CA LEU A 392 -22.15 31.18 7.06
C LEU A 392 -21.49 31.23 5.67
N SER A 393 -20.15 31.34 5.63
CA SER A 393 -19.34 31.20 4.41
C SER A 393 -19.52 29.85 3.72
N ASP A 394 -19.66 28.77 4.51
CA ASP A 394 -19.76 27.41 4.01
C ASP A 394 -21.17 27.07 3.49
N LEU A 395 -22.20 27.85 3.94
CA LEU A 395 -23.58 27.75 3.49
C LEU A 395 -23.80 28.35 2.08
N LYS A 396 -23.01 29.33 1.67
CA LYS A 396 -23.13 29.95 0.34
C LYS A 396 -22.69 29.02 -0.80
N ASP A 397 -21.82 28.08 -0.51
CA ASP A 397 -21.30 27.12 -1.50
C ASP A 397 -22.13 25.83 -1.63
N SER A 398 -23.07 25.59 -0.70
CA SER A 398 -23.97 24.42 -0.73
C SER A 398 -25.26 24.65 -1.56
N LYS A 399 -25.45 25.84 -2.10
CA LYS A 399 -26.65 26.23 -2.91
C LYS A 399 -26.32 26.53 -4.38
N LYS A 400 -25.18 26.12 -4.89
CA LYS A 400 -24.86 26.14 -6.32
C LYS A 400 -24.60 24.77 -6.89
#